data_ec65a14ae37ebd2c3d8e5a5d314893eb
#
_entry.id   ec65a14ae37ebd2c3d8e5a5d314893eb
#
_cell.length_a   1.000
_cell.length_b   1.000
_cell.length_c   1.000
_cell.angle_alpha   90.00
_cell.angle_beta   90.00
_cell.angle_gamma   90.00
#
_symmetry.space_group_name_H-M   'P 1'
#
loop_
_entity.id
_entity.type
_entity.pdbx_description
1 polymer ?
#
loop_
_entity_poly.entity_id
_entity_poly.type
_entity_poly.pdbx_seq_one_letter_code
_entity_poly.pdbx_strand_id
1 'polypeptide(L)' 'MKLWIARNENGTLEIHQKKPSISKITGRPMWIDGGFVGFVFEDTFPEVTFENSPQELNLNQ' A
#
# COMPACT_ATOMS: atom_id res chain seq x y z
N MET A 1 -9.20 -13.46 5.22
CA MET A 1 -9.38 -12.03 4.96
C MET A 1 -8.30 -11.52 4.02
N LYS A 2 -8.70 -10.72 3.07
CA LYS A 2 -7.76 -10.17 2.10
C LYS A 2 -7.67 -8.65 2.25
N LEU A 3 -6.45 -8.17 2.40
CA LEU A 3 -6.15 -6.75 2.40
C LEU A 3 -5.11 -6.47 1.32
N TRP A 4 -4.83 -5.21 1.13
CA TRP A 4 -3.80 -4.79 0.18
C TRP A 4 -2.78 -3.94 0.89
N ILE A 5 -1.52 -4.07 0.48
CA ILE A 5 -0.43 -3.32 1.08
C ILE A 5 0.31 -2.59 -0.02
N ALA A 6 0.63 -1.34 0.23
CA ALA A 6 1.29 -0.52 -0.77
C ALA A 6 2.32 0.38 -0.09
N ARG A 7 3.50 0.44 -0.67
CA ARG A 7 4.56 1.29 -0.16
C ARG A 7 4.59 2.58 -0.98
N ASN A 8 4.70 3.68 -0.28
CA ASN A 8 4.82 4.99 -0.92
C ASN A 8 6.26 5.23 -1.37
N GLU A 9 6.41 6.21 -2.22
CA GLU A 9 7.73 6.59 -2.74
C GLU A 9 8.69 6.97 -1.62
N ASN A 10 8.16 7.55 -0.54
CA ASN A 10 8.99 7.97 0.59
C ASN A 10 9.29 6.86 1.58
N GLY A 11 8.83 5.63 1.32
CA GLY A 11 9.10 4.48 2.17
C GLY A 11 7.99 4.10 3.13
N THR A 12 6.99 4.95 3.33
CA THR A 12 5.90 4.62 4.24
C THR A 12 5.03 3.52 3.64
N LEU A 13 4.47 2.69 4.50
CA LEU A 13 3.75 1.50 4.11
C LEU A 13 2.31 1.59 4.57
N GLU A 14 1.36 1.42 3.64
CA GLU A 14 -0.07 1.59 3.89
C GLU A 14 -0.82 0.29 3.73
N ILE A 15 -1.88 0.12 4.52
CA ILE A 15 -2.81 -0.99 4.37
C ILE A 15 -4.12 -0.43 3.82
N HIS A 16 -4.69 -1.15 2.84
CA HIS A 16 -5.96 -0.78 2.20
C HIS A 16 -6.90 -1.97 2.19
N GLN A 17 -8.20 -1.69 2.20
CA GLN A 17 -9.23 -2.73 2.15
C GLN A 17 -9.38 -3.33 0.76
N LYS A 18 -9.13 -2.53 -0.27
CA LYS A 18 -9.24 -2.93 -1.67
C LYS A 18 -7.96 -2.55 -2.39
N LYS A 19 -7.79 -3.07 -3.60
CA LYS A 19 -6.61 -2.74 -4.39
C LYS A 19 -6.60 -1.25 -4.71
N PRO A 20 -5.64 -0.50 -4.19
CA PRO A 20 -5.53 0.92 -4.50
C PRO A 20 -4.97 1.16 -5.89
N SER A 21 -5.23 2.35 -6.42
CA SER A 21 -4.66 2.80 -7.68
C SER A 21 -3.66 3.90 -7.41
N ILE A 22 -2.73 4.07 -8.34
CA ILE A 22 -1.77 5.16 -8.22
C ILE A 22 -2.35 6.42 -8.87
N SER A 23 -2.16 7.56 -8.23
CA SER A 23 -2.59 8.84 -8.75
C SER A 23 -1.43 9.82 -8.67
N LYS A 24 -1.30 10.67 -9.69
CA LYS A 24 -0.27 11.71 -9.72
C LYS A 24 -0.88 13.09 -9.86
N ILE A 25 -2.15 13.22 -9.49
CA ILE A 25 -2.87 14.49 -9.66
C ILE A 25 -2.19 15.63 -8.91
N THR A 26 -1.63 15.35 -7.73
CA THR A 26 -0.97 16.37 -6.91
C THR A 26 0.49 16.60 -7.29
N GLY A 27 0.97 15.94 -8.35
CA GLY A 27 2.37 16.02 -8.76
C GLY A 27 3.26 14.97 -8.11
N ARG A 28 2.76 14.24 -7.13
CA ARG A 28 3.47 13.14 -6.49
C ARG A 28 2.61 11.90 -6.56
N PRO A 29 3.23 10.72 -6.73
CA PRO A 29 2.44 9.49 -6.73
C PRO A 29 1.85 9.24 -5.35
N MET A 30 0.57 8.86 -5.33
CA MET A 30 -0.11 8.50 -4.09
C MET A 30 -1.11 7.39 -4.37
N TRP A 31 -1.39 6.58 -3.36
CA TRP A 31 -2.34 5.48 -3.48
C TRP A 31 -3.73 5.95 -3.12
N ILE A 32 -4.71 5.69 -4.00
CA ILE A 32 -6.08 6.15 -3.83
C ILE A 32 -7.06 5.01 -4.10
N ASP A 33 -8.29 5.21 -3.66
CA ASP A 33 -9.43 4.33 -3.95
C ASP A 33 -9.33 2.94 -3.36
N GLY A 34 -8.39 2.72 -2.42
CA GLY A 34 -8.23 1.42 -1.80
C GLY A 34 -8.95 1.27 -0.48
N GLY A 35 -9.50 2.35 0.05
CA GLY A 35 -10.07 2.32 1.40
C GLY A 35 -8.96 2.22 2.42
N PHE A 36 -8.23 3.30 2.59
CA PHE A 36 -7.07 3.35 3.48
C PHE A 36 -7.47 2.97 4.90
N VAL A 37 -6.71 2.05 5.49
CA VAL A 37 -6.93 1.57 6.86
C VAL A 37 -5.95 2.21 7.83
N GLY A 38 -4.67 2.24 7.46
CA GLY A 38 -3.65 2.79 8.34
C GLY A 38 -2.27 2.49 7.82
N PHE A 39 -1.28 2.96 8.58
CA PHE A 39 0.12 2.71 8.27
C PHE A 39 0.65 1.54 9.09
N VAL A 40 1.67 0.87 8.55
CA VAL A 40 2.46 -0.09 9.33
C VAL A 40 3.90 0.40 9.34
N PHE A 41 4.71 -0.16 10.24
CA PHE A 41 6.10 0.24 10.36
C PHE A 41 6.84 0.01 9.05
N GLU A 42 7.71 0.94 8.70
CA GLU A 42 8.41 0.93 7.41
C GLU A 42 9.29 -0.28 7.20
N ASP A 43 9.82 -0.85 8.27
CA ASP A 43 10.68 -2.02 8.17
C ASP A 43 9.90 -3.34 8.16
N THR A 44 8.58 -3.27 8.19
CA THR A 44 7.72 -4.45 8.02
C THR A 44 7.59 -4.73 6.53
N PHE A 45 7.57 -6.00 6.16
CA PHE A 45 7.40 -6.42 4.76
C PHE A 45 8.40 -5.75 3.83
N PRO A 46 9.70 -5.95 4.05
CA PRO A 46 10.72 -5.29 3.22
C PRO A 46 10.65 -5.67 1.74
N GLU A 47 10.01 -6.79 1.43
CA GLU A 47 9.84 -7.23 0.05
C GLU A 47 8.83 -6.39 -0.72
N VAL A 48 8.00 -5.58 -0.02
CA VAL A 48 7.04 -4.69 -0.68
C VAL A 48 7.72 -3.36 -0.94
N THR A 49 7.85 -3.00 -2.21
CA THR A 49 8.49 -1.77 -2.63
C THR A 49 7.48 -0.88 -3.32
N PHE A 50 7.85 0.38 -3.58
CA PHE A 50 6.99 1.26 -4.35
C PHE A 50 6.75 0.68 -5.75
N GLU A 51 7.79 0.16 -6.37
CA GLU A 51 7.72 -0.36 -7.74
C GLU A 51 6.83 -1.57 -7.87
N ASN A 52 6.76 -2.43 -6.85
CA ASN A 52 5.94 -3.64 -6.93
C ASN A 52 4.60 -3.50 -6.20
N SER A 53 4.29 -2.32 -5.70
CA SER A 53 3.01 -2.06 -5.03
C SER A 53 1.90 -1.82 -6.06
N PRO A 54 0.64 -2.08 -5.70
CA PRO A 54 0.22 -2.71 -4.44
C PRO A 54 0.32 -4.23 -4.51
N GLN A 55 0.43 -4.84 -3.34
CA GLN A 55 0.45 -6.30 -3.25
C GLN A 55 -0.68 -6.78 -2.35
N GLU A 56 -1.15 -7.97 -2.67
CA GLU A 56 -2.21 -8.60 -1.88
C GLU A 56 -1.63 -9.14 -0.59
N LEU A 57 -2.35 -8.91 0.50
CA LEU A 57 -1.96 -9.41 1.80
C LEU A 57 -3.06 -10.32 2.30
N ASN A 58 -2.80 -11.63 2.28
CA ASN A 58 -3.75 -12.62 2.75
C ASN A 58 -3.50 -12.90 4.22
N LEU A 59 -4.54 -12.70 5.03
CA LEU A 59 -4.47 -12.98 6.44
C LEU A 59 -5.19 -14.29 6.69
N ASN A 60 -4.43 -15.37 6.64
CA ASN A 60 -4.99 -16.70 6.88
C ASN A 60 -5.03 -16.98 8.37
N GLN A 61 -6.12 -17.59 8.79
CA GLN A 61 -6.31 -17.96 10.18
C GLN A 61 -5.90 -19.40 10.43
#